data_d7c15845b7fe0742b942fba8ad7a965d
#
_entry.id   d7c15845b7fe0742b942fba8ad7a965d
#
_cell.length_a   1.000
_cell.length_b   1.000
_cell.length_c   1.000
_cell.angle_alpha   90.00
_cell.angle_beta   90.00
_cell.angle_gamma   90.00
#
_symmetry.space_group_name_H-M   'P 1'
#
loop_
_entity.id
_entity.type
_entity.pdbx_description
1 polymer ?
#
loop_
_entity_poly.entity_id
_entity_poly.type
_entity_poly.pdbx_seq_one_letter_code
_entity_poly.pdbx_strand_id
1 'polypeptide(L)'
;MGADAVAGGHSANGLSVTSEVATLRTVLLHRPGGELRRLTPRNNDQLLFDAIPWVERAQQEHDVFADVLREHGTEVLLLADLLTETLAVSGAARVQGISAAVDTRRLGHALADELAAYLRGVPASELAELLMAGMTFDELPFGPNAASLVRRMHHGADFVIDPLPNLLFTRDSSFWVGPRVAITSLALPARTRETSLTDLVYAFHPRFLGVRRAYESHTAPIEGGDVLLLGPGVLAVGVGERTSPAGAEALARSLFDDDLAHTVLVVPIAQNRATMHLDTVCTMVDSDAVVMYPAVRDSLCAFTIHKEDDYGGRADGGTVSMRGPDPFLPAAAEAMGIGKLRVIDTGLDGVTAEREQWDDGNNTLALAPGVVAAYERNEMTNARLEDAGIEVLRIPGSELGSGRGGPRCLSCPLSRDDG
;
A
#
# COMPACT_ATOMS: atom_id res chain seq x y z
N MET A 1 -12.29 -34.71 -18.81
CA MET A 1 -11.31 -35.46 -18.03
C MET A 1 -10.07 -34.57 -17.89
N GLY A 2 -9.69 -34.27 -16.67
CA GLY A 2 -8.40 -33.64 -16.33
C GLY A 2 -8.45 -32.11 -16.26
N ALA A 3 -9.02 -31.56 -15.20
CA ALA A 3 -8.63 -30.25 -14.70
C ALA A 3 -7.33 -30.47 -13.90
N ASP A 4 -6.18 -30.23 -14.53
CA ASP A 4 -4.91 -30.16 -13.80
C ASP A 4 -4.90 -28.88 -12.98
N ALA A 5 -4.98 -29.07 -11.67
CA ALA A 5 -4.85 -28.00 -10.68
C ALA A 5 -3.52 -27.28 -10.89
N VAL A 6 -3.55 -25.96 -11.06
CA VAL A 6 -2.40 -25.09 -10.93
C VAL A 6 -1.85 -25.32 -9.52
N ALA A 7 -0.70 -25.97 -9.44
CA ALA A 7 -0.03 -26.24 -8.17
C ALA A 7 0.39 -24.90 -7.55
N GLY A 8 -0.39 -24.44 -6.57
CA GLY A 8 -0.05 -23.30 -5.74
C GLY A 8 1.30 -23.53 -5.05
N GLY A 9 2.35 -22.90 -5.55
CA GLY A 9 3.65 -22.93 -4.93
C GLY A 9 3.59 -22.19 -3.60
N HIS A 10 3.44 -22.92 -2.50
CA HIS A 10 3.54 -22.35 -1.16
C HIS A 10 4.93 -21.74 -1.00
N SER A 11 4.99 -20.49 -0.56
CA SER A 11 6.24 -19.87 -0.12
C SER A 11 6.84 -20.72 1.00
N ALA A 12 8.15 -20.90 0.99
CA ALA A 12 8.89 -21.60 2.06
C ALA A 12 8.58 -21.02 3.46
N ASN A 13 8.00 -19.83 3.54
CA ASN A 13 7.68 -19.09 4.76
C ASN A 13 6.17 -18.99 5.06
N GLY A 14 5.30 -19.67 4.30
CA GLY A 14 3.84 -19.63 4.50
C GLY A 14 3.18 -18.28 4.14
N LEU A 15 3.89 -17.39 3.42
CA LEU A 15 3.39 -16.08 3.01
C LEU A 15 2.84 -16.15 1.57
N SER A 16 1.56 -15.82 1.40
CA SER A 16 0.91 -15.80 0.09
C SER A 16 -0.41 -15.03 0.15
N VAL A 17 -0.71 -14.26 -0.91
CA VAL A 17 -1.98 -13.54 -1.05
C VAL A 17 -2.51 -13.74 -2.46
N THR A 18 -3.63 -14.44 -2.61
CA THR A 18 -4.27 -14.77 -3.89
C THR A 18 -5.64 -14.11 -4.07
N SER A 19 -6.17 -13.46 -3.03
CA SER A 19 -7.51 -12.86 -3.01
C SER A 19 -7.55 -11.69 -2.04
N GLU A 20 -8.41 -10.70 -2.29
CA GLU A 20 -8.69 -9.61 -1.34
C GLU A 20 -9.51 -10.08 -0.13
N VAL A 21 -10.28 -11.15 -0.24
CA VAL A 21 -11.30 -11.53 0.74
C VAL A 21 -11.06 -12.85 1.44
N ALA A 22 -10.15 -13.69 0.99
CA ALA A 22 -9.79 -14.90 1.72
C ALA A 22 -9.30 -14.56 3.14
N THR A 23 -9.46 -15.50 4.08
CA THR A 23 -9.18 -15.26 5.51
C THR A 23 -7.78 -14.70 5.72
N LEU A 24 -7.70 -13.54 6.35
CA LEU A 24 -6.45 -12.82 6.61
C LEU A 24 -5.66 -13.49 7.74
N ARG A 25 -4.44 -13.92 7.47
CA ARG A 25 -3.58 -14.62 8.43
C ARG A 25 -2.46 -13.77 8.99
N THR A 26 -1.80 -12.99 8.13
CA THR A 26 -0.71 -12.11 8.55
C THR A 26 -0.83 -10.78 7.83
N VAL A 27 -0.67 -9.68 8.54
CA VAL A 27 -0.74 -8.32 8.01
C VAL A 27 0.40 -7.45 8.53
N LEU A 28 0.92 -6.59 7.67
CA LEU A 28 1.86 -5.53 8.04
C LEU A 28 1.09 -4.23 8.24
N LEU A 29 1.29 -3.61 9.40
CA LEU A 29 0.78 -2.29 9.77
C LEU A 29 1.95 -1.36 10.13
N HIS A 30 1.69 -0.05 10.19
CA HIS A 30 2.60 0.92 10.79
C HIS A 30 1.85 1.77 11.82
N ARG A 31 2.21 1.62 13.09
CA ARG A 31 1.63 2.43 14.17
C ARG A 31 2.15 3.86 14.08
N PRO A 32 1.29 4.88 14.04
CA PRO A 32 1.71 6.28 13.97
C PRO A 32 2.75 6.63 15.03
N GLY A 33 3.81 7.34 14.63
CA GLY A 33 4.94 7.65 15.50
C GLY A 33 5.41 9.11 15.43
N GLY A 34 6.72 9.27 15.53
CA GLY A 34 7.39 10.58 15.47
C GLY A 34 7.17 11.30 14.14
N GLU A 35 6.99 10.58 13.04
CA GLU A 35 6.77 11.12 11.70
C GLU A 35 5.49 11.99 11.62
N LEU A 36 4.40 11.57 12.28
CA LEU A 36 3.17 12.37 12.34
C LEU A 36 3.32 13.64 13.21
N ARG A 37 4.19 13.62 14.23
CA ARG A 37 4.47 14.80 15.05
C ARG A 37 5.23 15.89 14.29
N ARG A 38 5.77 15.56 13.11
CA ARG A 38 6.48 16.50 12.22
C ARG A 38 5.54 17.29 11.30
N LEU A 39 4.25 16.91 11.24
CA LEU A 39 3.26 17.64 10.47
C LEU A 39 2.96 19.00 11.12
N THR A 40 2.98 20.03 10.30
CA THR A 40 2.69 21.43 10.66
C THR A 40 1.90 22.10 9.55
N PRO A 41 1.25 23.25 9.79
CA PRO A 41 0.56 23.99 8.73
C PRO A 41 1.47 24.44 7.57
N ARG A 42 2.80 24.34 7.71
CA ARG A 42 3.75 24.72 6.65
C ARG A 42 4.11 23.57 5.71
N ASN A 43 3.84 22.33 6.11
CA ASN A 43 4.30 21.15 5.37
C ASN A 43 3.24 20.06 5.15
N ASN A 44 2.05 20.15 5.78
CA ASN A 44 1.03 19.10 5.67
C ASN A 44 0.61 18.84 4.23
N ASP A 45 0.37 19.88 3.43
CA ASP A 45 0.00 19.72 2.00
C ASP A 45 1.12 19.04 1.20
N GLN A 46 2.39 19.43 1.42
CA GLN A 46 3.55 18.84 0.74
C GLN A 46 3.75 17.38 1.16
N LEU A 47 3.39 17.05 2.40
CA LEU A 47 3.43 15.70 2.96
C LEU A 47 2.12 14.93 2.80
N LEU A 48 1.18 15.47 2.01
CA LEU A 48 -0.06 14.82 1.58
C LEU A 48 -1.05 14.52 2.71
N PHE A 49 -1.10 15.36 3.76
CA PHE A 49 -2.09 15.29 4.82
C PHE A 49 -3.08 16.45 4.72
N ASP A 50 -4.37 16.15 4.70
CA ASP A 50 -5.45 17.16 4.61
C ASP A 50 -5.68 17.87 5.94
N ALA A 51 -5.31 17.24 7.06
CA ALA A 51 -5.35 17.81 8.39
C ALA A 51 -4.13 17.38 9.22
N ILE A 52 -3.86 18.10 10.32
CA ILE A 52 -2.81 17.74 11.27
C ILE A 52 -3.45 16.89 12.36
N PRO A 53 -3.16 15.57 12.44
CA PRO A 53 -3.80 14.68 13.38
C PRO A 53 -3.30 14.88 14.81
N TRP A 54 -4.17 14.62 15.79
CA TRP A 54 -3.75 14.42 17.17
C TRP A 54 -3.10 13.04 17.30
N VAL A 55 -1.76 13.02 17.40
CA VAL A 55 -0.98 11.79 17.24
C VAL A 55 -1.33 10.73 18.30
N GLU A 56 -1.50 11.12 19.57
CA GLU A 56 -1.86 10.18 20.64
C GLU A 56 -3.23 9.54 20.39
N ARG A 57 -4.17 10.28 19.80
CA ARG A 57 -5.48 9.75 19.43
C ARG A 57 -5.37 8.83 18.22
N ALA A 58 -4.62 9.20 17.20
CA ALA A 58 -4.32 8.34 16.06
C ALA A 58 -3.68 7.01 16.48
N GLN A 59 -2.77 7.05 17.47
CA GLN A 59 -2.19 5.83 18.06
C GLN A 59 -3.23 4.94 18.74
N GLN A 60 -4.13 5.52 19.54
CA GLN A 60 -5.22 4.77 20.18
C GLN A 60 -6.16 4.12 19.17
N GLU A 61 -6.51 4.86 18.12
CA GLU A 61 -7.36 4.34 17.04
C GLU A 61 -6.68 3.20 16.28
N HIS A 62 -5.37 3.35 16.00
CA HIS A 62 -4.58 2.30 15.37
C HIS A 62 -4.46 1.06 16.26
N ASP A 63 -4.27 1.24 17.57
CA ASP A 63 -4.18 0.14 18.52
C ASP A 63 -5.51 -0.65 18.55
N VAL A 64 -6.66 0.03 18.55
CA VAL A 64 -7.99 -0.62 18.41
C VAL A 64 -8.09 -1.40 17.09
N PHE A 65 -7.64 -0.82 15.97
CA PHE A 65 -7.64 -1.53 14.69
C PHE A 65 -6.77 -2.79 14.73
N ALA A 66 -5.56 -2.69 15.26
CA ALA A 66 -4.66 -3.84 15.41
C ALA A 66 -5.25 -4.94 16.32
N ASP A 67 -5.96 -4.55 17.40
CA ASP A 67 -6.58 -5.49 18.32
C ASP A 67 -7.78 -6.21 17.68
N VAL A 68 -8.62 -5.50 16.93
CA VAL A 68 -9.70 -6.12 16.12
C VAL A 68 -9.14 -7.19 15.19
N LEU A 69 -8.02 -6.93 14.51
CA LEU A 69 -7.39 -7.91 13.63
C LEU A 69 -6.87 -9.14 14.41
N ARG A 70 -6.22 -8.91 15.57
CA ARG A 70 -5.72 -10.00 16.44
C ARG A 70 -6.84 -10.85 17.03
N GLU A 71 -7.95 -10.25 17.46
CA GLU A 71 -9.14 -10.94 17.98
C GLU A 71 -9.77 -11.86 16.92
N HIS A 72 -9.61 -11.51 15.63
CA HIS A 72 -10.05 -12.34 14.50
C HIS A 72 -8.97 -13.30 13.98
N GLY A 73 -7.91 -13.54 14.77
CA GLY A 73 -6.89 -14.55 14.49
C GLY A 73 -5.82 -14.12 13.50
N THR A 74 -5.70 -12.82 13.19
CA THR A 74 -4.67 -12.28 12.31
C THR A 74 -3.40 -11.97 13.09
N GLU A 75 -2.25 -12.45 12.61
CA GLU A 75 -0.94 -12.00 13.09
C GLU A 75 -0.66 -10.58 12.58
N VAL A 76 -0.46 -9.64 13.51
CA VAL A 76 -0.15 -8.24 13.17
C VAL A 76 1.34 -7.98 13.38
N LEU A 77 2.03 -7.63 12.31
CA LEU A 77 3.42 -7.20 12.31
C LEU A 77 3.48 -5.68 12.18
N LEU A 78 4.42 -5.05 12.89
CA LEU A 78 4.64 -3.61 12.81
C LEU A 78 5.90 -3.29 12.00
N LEU A 79 5.79 -2.40 11.02
CA LEU A 79 6.90 -1.99 10.16
C LEU A 79 8.08 -1.43 10.97
N ALA A 80 7.81 -0.66 12.01
CA ALA A 80 8.85 -0.08 12.87
C ALA A 80 9.66 -1.15 13.60
N ASP A 81 9.00 -2.22 14.08
CA ASP A 81 9.67 -3.34 14.77
C ASP A 81 10.53 -4.12 13.77
N LEU A 82 9.95 -4.50 12.62
CA LEU A 82 10.67 -5.21 11.56
C LEU A 82 11.87 -4.41 11.03
N LEU A 83 11.72 -3.09 10.86
CA LEU A 83 12.83 -2.24 10.44
C LEU A 83 13.93 -2.20 11.51
N THR A 84 13.57 -2.06 12.78
CA THR A 84 14.52 -2.09 13.89
C THR A 84 15.29 -3.40 13.95
N GLU A 85 14.58 -4.54 13.86
CA GLU A 85 15.19 -5.87 13.83
C GLU A 85 16.10 -6.05 12.62
N THR A 86 15.66 -5.59 11.43
CA THR A 86 16.47 -5.62 10.20
C THR A 86 17.78 -4.85 10.36
N LEU A 87 17.71 -3.62 10.89
CA LEU A 87 18.88 -2.77 11.11
C LEU A 87 19.80 -3.30 12.23
N ALA A 88 19.27 -4.08 13.17
CA ALA A 88 20.06 -4.72 14.21
C ALA A 88 20.89 -5.89 13.69
N VAL A 89 20.35 -6.68 12.75
CA VAL A 89 20.99 -7.92 12.28
C VAL A 89 21.80 -7.75 10.99
N SER A 90 21.58 -6.67 10.20
CA SER A 90 22.20 -6.47 8.90
C SER A 90 22.95 -5.14 8.78
N GLY A 91 24.27 -5.23 8.71
CA GLY A 91 25.12 -4.07 8.40
C GLY A 91 24.89 -3.52 6.98
N ALA A 92 24.54 -4.37 6.02
CA ALA A 92 24.20 -3.96 4.66
C ALA A 92 22.89 -3.16 4.64
N ALA A 93 21.87 -3.59 5.39
CA ALA A 93 20.61 -2.84 5.55
C ALA A 93 20.86 -1.45 6.14
N ARG A 94 21.73 -1.34 7.16
CA ARG A 94 22.09 -0.04 7.74
C ARG A 94 22.72 0.90 6.71
N VAL A 95 23.67 0.41 5.93
CA VAL A 95 24.33 1.19 4.88
C VAL A 95 23.32 1.68 3.84
N GLN A 96 22.45 0.78 3.38
CA GLN A 96 21.43 1.11 2.37
C GLN A 96 20.39 2.10 2.92
N GLY A 97 19.89 1.91 4.15
CA GLY A 97 18.92 2.81 4.79
C GLY A 97 19.49 4.22 4.99
N ILE A 98 20.74 4.34 5.43
CA ILE A 98 21.43 5.62 5.56
C ILE A 98 21.62 6.27 4.20
N SER A 99 22.04 5.52 3.18
CA SER A 99 22.20 6.03 1.82
C SER A 99 20.89 6.55 1.21
N ALA A 100 19.77 5.92 1.51
CA ALA A 100 18.44 6.37 1.06
C ALA A 100 17.98 7.66 1.76
N ALA A 101 18.41 7.88 3.02
CA ALA A 101 18.03 9.06 3.79
C ALA A 101 18.96 10.28 3.57
N VAL A 102 20.22 10.06 3.19
CA VAL A 102 21.24 11.10 3.05
C VAL A 102 21.46 11.44 1.58
N ASP A 103 20.66 12.39 1.05
CA ASP A 103 20.81 12.84 -0.34
C ASP A 103 21.94 13.89 -0.46
N THR A 104 23.07 13.46 -0.98
CA THR A 104 24.25 14.32 -1.22
C THR A 104 23.95 15.50 -2.16
N ARG A 105 23.02 15.36 -3.09
CA ARG A 105 22.62 16.44 -4.01
C ARG A 105 21.92 17.57 -3.28
N ARG A 106 21.16 17.25 -2.23
CA ARG A 106 20.44 18.21 -1.39
C ARG A 106 21.34 18.76 -0.28
N LEU A 107 22.11 17.91 0.39
CA LEU A 107 22.89 18.25 1.58
C LEU A 107 24.31 18.76 1.27
N GLY A 108 24.83 18.50 0.06
CA GLY A 108 26.23 18.70 -0.26
C GLY A 108 27.13 17.67 0.45
N HIS A 109 28.35 17.48 -0.05
CA HIS A 109 29.24 16.43 0.44
C HIS A 109 29.58 16.54 1.93
N ALA A 110 29.98 17.74 2.38
CA ALA A 110 30.47 17.94 3.75
C ALA A 110 29.41 17.57 4.81
N LEU A 111 28.15 18.01 4.64
CA LEU A 111 27.07 17.71 5.58
C LEU A 111 26.60 16.26 5.44
N ALA A 112 26.53 15.75 4.21
CA ALA A 112 26.13 14.37 3.95
C ALA A 112 27.10 13.38 4.60
N ASP A 113 28.41 13.61 4.48
CA ASP A 113 29.44 12.74 5.08
C ASP A 113 29.38 12.75 6.61
N GLU A 114 29.21 13.92 7.24
CA GLU A 114 29.05 14.04 8.69
C GLU A 114 27.78 13.37 9.18
N LEU A 115 26.64 13.60 8.52
CA LEU A 115 25.37 12.97 8.88
C LEU A 115 25.43 11.44 8.73
N ALA A 116 25.95 10.95 7.61
CA ALA A 116 26.13 9.52 7.41
C ALA A 116 27.08 8.88 8.44
N ALA A 117 28.14 9.59 8.84
CA ALA A 117 29.06 9.13 9.90
C ALA A 117 28.34 9.02 11.25
N TYR A 118 27.53 10.01 11.61
CA TYR A 118 26.70 9.98 12.81
C TYR A 118 25.71 8.81 12.80
N LEU A 119 24.91 8.67 11.73
CA LEU A 119 23.88 7.64 11.60
C LEU A 119 24.44 6.21 11.64
N ARG A 120 25.68 6.01 11.22
CA ARG A 120 26.35 4.70 11.36
C ARG A 120 26.58 4.30 12.80
N GLY A 121 26.74 5.27 13.69
CA GLY A 121 27.04 5.05 15.11
C GLY A 121 25.83 4.89 16.03
N VAL A 122 24.61 5.28 15.59
CA VAL A 122 23.42 5.22 16.46
C VAL A 122 22.88 3.78 16.62
N PRO A 123 22.21 3.45 17.74
CA PRO A 123 21.52 2.15 17.90
C PRO A 123 20.50 1.88 16.81
N ALA A 124 20.17 0.60 16.58
CA ALA A 124 19.24 0.21 15.51
C ALA A 124 17.84 0.83 15.69
N SER A 125 17.32 0.86 16.91
CA SER A 125 16.02 1.46 17.22
C SER A 125 15.99 2.96 16.97
N GLU A 126 17.05 3.67 17.34
CA GLU A 126 17.18 5.10 17.08
C GLU A 126 17.35 5.38 15.58
N LEU A 127 18.13 4.57 14.88
CA LEU A 127 18.27 4.69 13.43
C LEU A 127 16.92 4.45 12.72
N ALA A 128 16.15 3.44 13.12
CA ALA A 128 14.82 3.20 12.57
C ALA A 128 13.91 4.41 12.76
N GLU A 129 13.86 4.98 13.98
CA GLU A 129 13.09 6.18 14.26
C GLU A 129 13.54 7.37 13.39
N LEU A 130 14.85 7.64 13.28
CA LEU A 130 15.38 8.73 12.46
C LEU A 130 15.09 8.54 10.97
N LEU A 131 15.06 7.30 10.48
CA LEU A 131 14.73 7.00 9.08
C LEU A 131 13.23 7.22 8.78
N MET A 132 12.35 7.02 9.76
CA MET A 132 10.89 7.21 9.63
C MET A 132 10.47 8.64 9.97
N ALA A 133 10.83 9.12 11.17
CA ALA A 133 10.41 10.42 11.69
C ALA A 133 11.21 11.61 11.11
N GLY A 134 12.34 11.33 10.47
CA GLY A 134 13.21 12.38 9.98
C GLY A 134 14.01 13.09 11.08
N MET A 135 14.76 14.12 10.67
CA MET A 135 15.61 14.92 11.56
C MET A 135 15.65 16.36 11.05
N THR A 136 15.59 17.33 11.95
CA THR A 136 15.78 18.76 11.65
C THR A 136 17.25 19.19 11.78
N PHE A 137 17.58 20.37 11.27
CA PHE A 137 18.94 20.93 11.43
C PHE A 137 19.28 21.25 12.90
N ASP A 138 18.28 21.60 13.76
CA ASP A 138 18.50 21.84 15.19
C ASP A 138 18.79 20.55 15.97
N GLU A 139 18.35 19.40 15.47
CA GLU A 139 18.58 18.08 16.08
C GLU A 139 19.93 17.46 15.72
N LEU A 140 20.70 18.09 14.82
CA LEU A 140 22.03 17.60 14.47
C LEU A 140 22.97 17.62 15.70
N PRO A 141 23.59 16.49 16.06
CA PRO A 141 24.40 16.38 17.29
C PRO A 141 25.78 17.02 17.18
N PHE A 142 26.09 17.62 16.03
CA PHE A 142 27.37 18.28 15.76
C PHE A 142 27.15 19.76 15.38
N GLY A 143 28.10 20.59 15.77
CA GLY A 143 28.05 22.03 15.52
C GLY A 143 28.12 22.41 14.02
N PRO A 144 27.90 23.68 13.69
CA PRO A 144 27.99 24.13 12.30
C PRO A 144 29.39 23.88 11.73
N ASN A 145 29.48 23.05 10.69
CA ASN A 145 30.69 22.89 9.92
C ASN A 145 30.91 24.13 9.05
N ALA A 146 32.09 24.74 9.13
CA ALA A 146 32.43 25.91 8.35
C ALA A 146 32.38 25.66 6.82
N ALA A 147 32.54 24.39 6.40
CA ALA A 147 32.53 23.97 5.01
C ALA A 147 31.11 23.72 4.43
N SER A 148 30.06 23.66 5.26
CA SER A 148 28.70 23.42 4.78
C SER A 148 27.94 24.72 4.54
N LEU A 149 27.83 25.13 3.28
CA LEU A 149 26.98 26.26 2.85
C LEU A 149 25.48 25.93 3.12
N VAL A 150 25.06 24.69 2.87
CA VAL A 150 23.69 24.22 3.08
C VAL A 150 23.26 24.50 4.53
N ARG A 151 24.06 24.07 5.51
CA ARG A 151 23.74 24.31 6.92
C ARG A 151 23.64 25.79 7.31
N ARG A 152 24.37 26.67 6.60
CA ARG A 152 24.32 28.12 6.85
C ARG A 152 23.09 28.79 6.24
N MET A 153 22.48 28.19 5.23
CA MET A 153 21.36 28.76 4.48
C MET A 153 19.99 28.23 4.95
N HIS A 154 19.95 27.14 5.71
CA HIS A 154 18.73 26.56 6.25
C HIS A 154 18.45 27.01 7.69
N HIS A 155 17.16 27.12 8.00
CA HIS A 155 16.70 27.33 9.37
C HIS A 155 16.83 26.05 10.19
N GLY A 156 16.97 26.17 11.51
CA GLY A 156 17.08 25.04 12.41
C GLY A 156 15.89 24.07 12.36
N ALA A 157 14.70 24.60 12.12
CA ALA A 157 13.48 23.82 11.99
C ALA A 157 13.26 23.15 10.61
N ASP A 158 14.12 23.41 9.63
CA ASP A 158 14.06 22.72 8.32
C ASP A 158 14.55 21.26 8.49
N PHE A 159 14.09 20.36 7.61
CA PHE A 159 14.48 18.96 7.70
C PHE A 159 15.78 18.67 6.96
N VAL A 160 16.71 18.02 7.64
CA VAL A 160 17.91 17.40 7.04
C VAL A 160 17.59 15.98 6.55
N ILE A 161 16.69 15.28 7.22
CA ILE A 161 16.03 14.06 6.78
C ILE A 161 14.52 14.31 6.86
N ASP A 162 13.80 14.20 5.75
CA ASP A 162 12.36 14.45 5.73
C ASP A 162 11.60 13.36 6.49
N PRO A 163 10.51 13.69 7.21
CA PRO A 163 9.64 12.70 7.82
C PRO A 163 8.81 11.95 6.77
N LEU A 164 8.32 10.76 7.12
CA LEU A 164 7.49 9.91 6.27
C LEU A 164 6.12 9.64 6.89
N PRO A 165 5.24 10.65 7.05
CA PRO A 165 3.96 10.47 7.73
C PRO A 165 3.02 9.49 7.02
N ASN A 166 3.18 9.29 5.70
CA ASN A 166 2.37 8.34 4.93
C ASN A 166 2.82 6.87 5.09
N LEU A 167 3.86 6.56 5.88
CA LEU A 167 4.17 5.17 6.29
C LEU A 167 2.99 4.50 7.00
N LEU A 168 2.07 5.30 7.58
CA LEU A 168 0.79 4.85 8.11
C LEU A 168 0.04 3.98 7.08
N PHE A 169 0.14 4.30 5.80
CA PHE A 169 -0.52 3.59 4.70
C PHE A 169 0.42 2.54 4.10
N THR A 170 0.57 1.41 4.79
CA THR A 170 1.48 0.32 4.40
C THR A 170 1.12 -0.36 3.09
N ARG A 171 -0.13 -0.19 2.62
CA ARG A 171 -0.63 -0.74 1.37
C ARG A 171 0.16 -0.23 0.16
N ASP A 172 0.52 1.05 0.15
CA ASP A 172 1.03 1.68 -1.06
C ASP A 172 2.49 1.33 -1.37
N SER A 173 3.32 1.14 -0.34
CA SER A 173 4.75 0.86 -0.51
C SER A 173 5.07 -0.58 -0.89
N SER A 174 4.14 -1.52 -0.68
CA SER A 174 4.27 -2.92 -1.10
C SER A 174 2.92 -3.64 -1.11
N PHE A 175 2.79 -4.66 -1.95
CA PHE A 175 1.68 -5.59 -1.95
C PHE A 175 2.15 -6.99 -2.37
N TRP A 176 1.34 -8.01 -2.09
CA TRP A 176 1.67 -9.39 -2.41
C TRP A 176 0.75 -9.94 -3.49
N VAL A 177 1.31 -10.76 -4.39
CA VAL A 177 0.56 -11.55 -5.37
C VAL A 177 1.09 -12.97 -5.32
N GLY A 178 0.24 -13.91 -4.90
CA GLY A 178 0.70 -15.25 -4.57
C GLY A 178 1.85 -15.19 -3.55
N PRO A 179 2.92 -16.00 -3.72
CA PRO A 179 4.05 -16.08 -2.80
C PRO A 179 5.11 -14.98 -3.03
N ARG A 180 4.82 -13.92 -3.77
CA ARG A 180 5.77 -12.87 -4.14
C ARG A 180 5.34 -11.51 -3.67
N VAL A 181 6.30 -10.67 -3.32
CA VAL A 181 6.08 -9.27 -2.95
C VAL A 181 6.41 -8.34 -4.12
N ALA A 182 5.50 -7.41 -4.41
CA ALA A 182 5.78 -6.26 -5.25
C ALA A 182 6.30 -5.12 -4.38
N ILE A 183 7.48 -4.61 -4.70
CA ILE A 183 8.03 -3.38 -4.13
C ILE A 183 7.67 -2.26 -5.09
N THR A 184 6.82 -1.36 -4.65
CA THR A 184 6.20 -0.34 -5.48
C THR A 184 7.16 0.78 -5.90
N SER A 185 6.74 1.59 -6.85
CA SER A 185 7.40 2.84 -7.22
C SER A 185 6.41 3.97 -6.99
N LEU A 186 6.53 4.65 -5.84
CA LEU A 186 5.60 5.69 -5.44
C LEU A 186 5.80 6.95 -6.30
N ALA A 187 4.72 7.47 -6.88
CA ALA A 187 4.76 8.55 -7.87
C ALA A 187 5.15 9.90 -7.26
N LEU A 188 4.75 10.18 -6.03
CA LEU A 188 4.96 11.48 -5.40
C LEU A 188 6.27 11.54 -4.62
N PRO A 189 7.08 12.62 -4.80
CA PRO A 189 8.40 12.76 -4.19
C PRO A 189 8.41 12.62 -2.66
N ALA A 190 7.35 13.10 -1.97
CA ALA A 190 7.23 13.02 -0.51
C ALA A 190 7.21 11.57 0.00
N ARG A 191 6.82 10.61 -0.84
CA ARG A 191 6.63 9.20 -0.48
C ARG A 191 7.71 8.26 -1.00
N THR A 192 8.55 8.69 -1.94
CA THR A 192 9.51 7.79 -2.62
C THR A 192 10.43 7.02 -1.68
N ARG A 193 10.77 7.59 -0.53
CA ARG A 193 11.65 6.96 0.46
C ARG A 193 10.97 5.88 1.31
N GLU A 194 9.62 5.87 1.37
CA GLU A 194 8.85 4.82 2.09
C GLU A 194 9.18 3.44 1.52
N THR A 195 9.18 3.32 0.20
CA THR A 195 9.52 2.08 -0.52
C THR A 195 10.92 1.56 -0.16
N SER A 196 11.89 2.46 0.04
CA SER A 196 13.24 2.06 0.44
C SER A 196 13.26 1.35 1.80
N LEU A 197 12.44 1.80 2.76
CA LEU A 197 12.36 1.18 4.09
C LEU A 197 11.67 -0.18 4.02
N THR A 198 10.59 -0.27 3.26
CA THR A 198 9.86 -1.53 3.04
C THR A 198 10.76 -2.55 2.33
N ASP A 199 11.52 -2.12 1.30
CA ASP A 199 12.46 -2.99 0.59
C ASP A 199 13.57 -3.51 1.50
N LEU A 200 14.11 -2.67 2.41
CA LEU A 200 15.08 -3.13 3.42
C LEU A 200 14.55 -4.28 4.25
N VAL A 201 13.31 -4.18 4.72
CA VAL A 201 12.68 -5.23 5.52
C VAL A 201 12.58 -6.52 4.70
N TYR A 202 12.03 -6.47 3.49
CA TYR A 202 11.87 -7.68 2.67
C TYR A 202 13.20 -8.25 2.14
N ALA A 203 14.26 -7.43 2.01
CA ALA A 203 15.56 -7.89 1.53
C ALA A 203 16.42 -8.53 2.63
N PHE A 204 16.33 -8.03 3.87
CA PHE A 204 17.32 -8.35 4.90
C PHE A 204 16.75 -8.95 6.19
N HIS A 205 15.43 -8.81 6.44
CA HIS A 205 14.84 -9.37 7.64
C HIS A 205 14.75 -10.91 7.53
N PRO A 206 15.15 -11.67 8.59
CA PRO A 206 15.16 -13.15 8.55
C PRO A 206 13.83 -13.79 8.16
N ARG A 207 12.70 -13.18 8.52
CA ARG A 207 11.35 -13.67 8.20
C ARG A 207 11.08 -13.73 6.70
N PHE A 208 11.70 -12.86 5.90
CA PHE A 208 11.43 -12.71 4.47
C PHE A 208 12.54 -13.27 3.57
N LEU A 209 13.53 -13.98 4.15
CA LEU A 209 14.61 -14.56 3.36
C LEU A 209 14.08 -15.53 2.31
N GLY A 210 14.50 -15.32 1.06
CA GLY A 210 14.07 -16.14 -0.07
C GLY A 210 12.76 -15.71 -0.73
N VAL A 211 12.07 -14.67 -0.21
CA VAL A 211 10.90 -14.09 -0.89
C VAL A 211 11.35 -13.47 -2.20
N ARG A 212 10.70 -13.87 -3.30
CA ARG A 212 10.94 -13.32 -4.64
C ARG A 212 10.12 -12.07 -4.89
N ARG A 213 10.62 -11.20 -5.77
CA ARG A 213 9.92 -9.98 -6.17
C ARG A 213 8.95 -10.28 -7.32
N ALA A 214 7.74 -9.70 -7.25
CA ALA A 214 6.80 -9.62 -8.36
C ALA A 214 6.94 -8.29 -9.13
N TYR A 215 7.47 -7.26 -8.47
CA TYR A 215 7.71 -5.93 -9.03
C TYR A 215 8.83 -5.25 -8.25
N GLU A 216 9.57 -4.35 -8.89
CA GLU A 216 10.70 -3.66 -8.28
C GLU A 216 10.58 -2.13 -8.39
N SER A 217 10.99 -1.42 -7.36
CA SER A 217 10.80 0.03 -7.17
C SER A 217 11.46 0.94 -8.21
N HIS A 218 12.36 0.40 -9.05
CA HIS A 218 13.00 1.17 -10.12
C HIS A 218 12.23 1.16 -11.44
N THR A 219 11.09 0.48 -11.50
CA THR A 219 10.23 0.43 -12.67
C THR A 219 9.25 1.61 -12.69
N ALA A 220 8.29 1.61 -13.61
CA ALA A 220 7.31 2.68 -13.72
C ALA A 220 6.43 2.81 -12.47
N PRO A 221 5.83 3.99 -12.19
CA PRO A 221 5.01 4.20 -11.00
C PRO A 221 3.83 3.22 -10.91
N ILE A 222 3.71 2.61 -9.71
CA ILE A 222 2.57 1.80 -9.29
C ILE A 222 2.45 1.88 -7.77
N GLU A 223 1.23 2.01 -7.25
CA GLU A 223 0.94 2.04 -5.81
C GLU A 223 -0.05 0.94 -5.45
N GLY A 224 0.11 0.31 -4.27
CA GLY A 224 -0.70 -0.85 -3.88
C GLY A 224 -2.17 -0.55 -3.64
N GLY A 225 -2.54 0.72 -3.41
CA GLY A 225 -3.94 1.17 -3.36
C GLY A 225 -4.69 1.00 -4.69
N ASP A 226 -3.97 0.96 -5.80
CA ASP A 226 -4.53 0.72 -7.14
C ASP A 226 -4.66 -0.77 -7.49
N VAL A 227 -4.11 -1.69 -6.70
CA VAL A 227 -4.07 -3.12 -7.04
C VAL A 227 -5.06 -3.90 -6.20
N LEU A 228 -6.08 -4.47 -6.84
CA LEU A 228 -7.09 -5.35 -6.24
C LEU A 228 -6.93 -6.78 -6.77
N LEU A 229 -6.77 -7.75 -5.88
CA LEU A 229 -6.78 -9.18 -6.21
C LEU A 229 -8.22 -9.70 -6.20
N LEU A 230 -8.89 -9.64 -7.36
CA LEU A 230 -10.29 -10.02 -7.50
C LEU A 230 -10.53 -11.51 -7.24
N GLY A 231 -9.54 -12.33 -7.56
CA GLY A 231 -9.53 -13.77 -7.34
C GLY A 231 -8.21 -14.38 -7.78
N PRO A 232 -8.01 -15.69 -7.61
CA PRO A 232 -6.78 -16.36 -8.03
C PRO A 232 -6.44 -16.09 -9.50
N GLY A 233 -5.31 -15.44 -9.75
CA GLY A 233 -4.84 -15.11 -11.09
C GLY A 233 -5.57 -13.96 -11.80
N VAL A 234 -6.49 -13.25 -11.11
CA VAL A 234 -7.25 -12.12 -11.67
C VAL A 234 -7.04 -10.87 -10.83
N LEU A 235 -6.51 -9.81 -11.45
CA LEU A 235 -6.26 -8.53 -10.80
C LEU A 235 -7.02 -7.40 -11.50
N ALA A 236 -7.40 -6.37 -10.74
CA ALA A 236 -7.72 -5.05 -11.27
C ALA A 236 -6.65 -4.06 -10.83
N VAL A 237 -6.20 -3.20 -11.77
CA VAL A 237 -5.17 -2.19 -11.51
C VAL A 237 -5.70 -0.83 -11.95
N GLY A 238 -5.90 0.06 -10.98
CA GLY A 238 -6.25 1.46 -11.22
C GLY A 238 -5.10 2.17 -11.95
N VAL A 239 -5.45 3.05 -12.88
CA VAL A 239 -4.47 3.88 -13.60
C VAL A 239 -4.91 5.33 -13.55
N GLY A 240 -4.06 6.19 -13.00
CA GLY A 240 -4.38 7.58 -12.75
C GLY A 240 -3.14 8.42 -12.46
N GLU A 241 -3.21 9.21 -11.40
CA GLU A 241 -2.10 10.06 -10.96
C GLU A 241 -0.97 9.26 -10.32
N ARG A 242 -1.30 8.16 -9.61
CA ARG A 242 -0.36 7.39 -8.78
C ARG A 242 0.20 6.17 -9.48
N THR A 243 -0.60 5.49 -10.28
CA THR A 243 -0.19 4.33 -11.08
C THR A 243 -0.25 4.68 -12.55
N SER A 244 0.87 4.50 -13.25
CA SER A 244 0.95 4.77 -14.69
C SER A 244 0.49 3.56 -15.53
N PRO A 245 0.03 3.76 -16.78
CA PRO A 245 -0.24 2.66 -17.71
C PRO A 245 0.98 1.75 -17.90
N ALA A 246 2.19 2.31 -17.99
CA ALA A 246 3.43 1.55 -18.11
C ALA A 246 3.71 0.70 -16.86
N GLY A 247 3.35 1.18 -15.65
CA GLY A 247 3.45 0.41 -14.41
C GLY A 247 2.50 -0.78 -14.41
N ALA A 248 1.25 -0.57 -14.83
CA ALA A 248 0.26 -1.65 -14.95
C ALA A 248 0.68 -2.72 -15.97
N GLU A 249 1.21 -2.31 -17.14
CA GLU A 249 1.74 -3.25 -18.14
C GLU A 249 2.95 -4.03 -17.63
N ALA A 250 3.89 -3.35 -16.95
CA ALA A 250 5.08 -3.99 -16.40
C ALA A 250 4.72 -5.01 -15.31
N LEU A 251 3.76 -4.67 -14.44
CA LEU A 251 3.24 -5.61 -13.45
C LEU A 251 2.58 -6.81 -14.13
N ALA A 252 1.66 -6.59 -15.07
CA ALA A 252 0.98 -7.67 -15.79
C ALA A 252 1.97 -8.65 -16.42
N ARG A 253 2.99 -8.15 -17.13
CA ARG A 253 4.05 -8.99 -17.72
C ARG A 253 4.79 -9.81 -16.68
N SER A 254 5.25 -9.17 -15.61
CA SER A 254 5.97 -9.88 -14.54
C SER A 254 5.12 -10.98 -13.90
N LEU A 255 3.82 -10.72 -13.69
CA LEU A 255 2.92 -11.72 -13.14
C LEU A 255 2.63 -12.87 -14.11
N PHE A 256 2.53 -12.58 -15.40
CA PHE A 256 2.31 -13.59 -16.46
C PHE A 256 3.55 -14.47 -16.66
N ASP A 257 4.75 -13.88 -16.66
CA ASP A 257 6.01 -14.61 -16.77
C ASP A 257 6.23 -15.62 -15.62
N ASP A 258 5.66 -15.31 -14.48
CA ASP A 258 5.78 -16.08 -13.25
C ASP A 258 4.55 -16.96 -12.95
N ASP A 259 3.58 -17.05 -13.86
CA ASP A 259 2.31 -17.79 -13.71
C ASP A 259 1.50 -17.39 -12.45
N LEU A 260 1.63 -16.15 -12.00
CA LEU A 260 0.90 -15.61 -10.85
C LEU A 260 -0.46 -14.99 -11.23
N ALA A 261 -0.62 -14.64 -12.50
CA ALA A 261 -1.87 -14.13 -13.04
C ALA A 261 -2.05 -14.63 -14.48
N HIS A 262 -3.31 -14.62 -14.93
CA HIS A 262 -3.69 -14.85 -16.32
C HIS A 262 -4.52 -13.68 -16.90
N THR A 263 -5.08 -12.82 -16.02
CA THR A 263 -5.91 -11.68 -16.44
C THR A 263 -5.62 -10.46 -15.55
N VAL A 264 -5.35 -9.33 -16.17
CA VAL A 264 -5.23 -8.03 -15.52
C VAL A 264 -6.20 -7.03 -16.16
N LEU A 265 -7.11 -6.49 -15.36
CA LEU A 265 -8.04 -5.43 -15.73
C LEU A 265 -7.40 -4.07 -15.41
N VAL A 266 -7.04 -3.30 -16.43
CA VAL A 266 -6.50 -1.93 -16.26
C VAL A 266 -7.66 -0.94 -16.26
N VAL A 267 -7.86 -0.25 -15.14
CA VAL A 267 -9.03 0.58 -14.85
C VAL A 267 -8.63 2.06 -14.79
N PRO A 268 -8.88 2.87 -15.82
CA PRO A 268 -8.65 4.31 -15.73
C PRO A 268 -9.56 4.95 -14.68
N ILE A 269 -8.95 5.67 -13.73
CA ILE A 269 -9.65 6.41 -12.68
C ILE A 269 -9.41 7.92 -12.82
N ALA A 270 -10.32 8.73 -12.24
CA ALA A 270 -10.20 10.18 -12.29
C ALA A 270 -8.99 10.66 -11.47
N GLN A 271 -8.23 11.61 -12.04
CA GLN A 271 -7.03 12.16 -11.40
C GLN A 271 -7.40 13.32 -10.48
N ASN A 272 -7.86 12.99 -9.28
CA ASN A 272 -8.17 13.96 -8.24
C ASN A 272 -7.97 13.36 -6.85
N ARG A 273 -7.95 14.20 -5.82
CA ARG A 273 -7.68 13.78 -4.44
C ARG A 273 -8.70 12.77 -3.89
N ALA A 274 -9.97 12.88 -4.29
CA ALA A 274 -11.03 12.01 -3.80
C ALA A 274 -10.92 10.57 -4.35
N THR A 275 -10.39 10.42 -5.58
CA THR A 275 -10.28 9.13 -6.28
C THR A 275 -8.83 8.81 -6.64
N MET A 276 -7.90 9.07 -5.70
CA MET A 276 -6.47 8.94 -5.97
C MET A 276 -6.02 7.50 -6.27
N HIS A 277 -6.72 6.50 -5.75
CA HIS A 277 -6.50 5.08 -5.99
C HIS A 277 -7.81 4.35 -6.29
N LEU A 278 -7.72 3.18 -6.90
CA LEU A 278 -8.89 2.34 -7.18
C LEU A 278 -9.61 1.92 -5.90
N ASP A 279 -8.90 1.68 -4.81
CA ASP A 279 -9.49 1.30 -3.52
C ASP A 279 -10.21 2.45 -2.78
N THR A 280 -10.06 3.70 -3.25
CA THR A 280 -10.90 4.81 -2.77
C THR A 280 -12.27 4.83 -3.44
N VAL A 281 -12.45 4.11 -4.53
CA VAL A 281 -13.73 4.02 -5.26
C VAL A 281 -14.42 2.67 -5.10
N CYS A 282 -13.65 1.58 -4.93
CA CYS A 282 -14.23 0.26 -4.66
C CYS A 282 -13.25 -0.68 -3.96
N THR A 283 -13.78 -1.53 -3.07
CA THR A 283 -13.04 -2.67 -2.49
C THR A 283 -13.92 -3.92 -2.46
N MET A 284 -13.30 -5.09 -2.54
CA MET A 284 -13.99 -6.37 -2.37
C MET A 284 -14.38 -6.55 -0.90
N VAL A 285 -15.61 -7.00 -0.67
CA VAL A 285 -16.15 -7.28 0.68
C VAL A 285 -16.60 -8.74 0.84
N ASP A 286 -16.79 -9.44 -0.29
CA ASP A 286 -17.08 -10.86 -0.37
C ASP A 286 -16.51 -11.43 -1.67
N SER A 287 -16.52 -12.72 -1.86
CA SER A 287 -16.03 -13.40 -3.08
C SER A 287 -16.76 -12.98 -4.36
N ASP A 288 -17.98 -12.46 -4.24
CA ASP A 288 -18.82 -11.99 -5.35
C ASP A 288 -19.33 -10.55 -5.15
N ALA A 289 -18.80 -9.80 -4.17
CA ALA A 289 -19.33 -8.49 -3.82
C ALA A 289 -18.26 -7.41 -3.61
N VAL A 290 -18.61 -6.19 -4.06
CA VAL A 290 -17.81 -4.97 -3.87
C VAL A 290 -18.65 -3.90 -3.17
N VAL A 291 -18.05 -3.14 -2.25
CA VAL A 291 -18.54 -1.83 -1.86
C VAL A 291 -17.98 -0.81 -2.85
N MET A 292 -18.85 0.07 -3.37
CA MET A 292 -18.45 0.95 -4.47
C MET A 292 -19.10 2.33 -4.38
N TYR A 293 -18.32 3.37 -4.72
CA TYR A 293 -18.82 4.73 -4.86
C TYR A 293 -19.80 4.83 -6.05
N PRO A 294 -21.07 5.16 -5.81
CA PRO A 294 -22.12 5.07 -6.84
C PRO A 294 -21.91 6.03 -8.01
N ALA A 295 -21.28 7.20 -7.80
CA ALA A 295 -21.12 8.20 -8.86
C ALA A 295 -20.23 7.74 -10.02
N VAL A 296 -19.35 6.76 -9.80
CA VAL A 296 -18.47 6.23 -10.87
C VAL A 296 -18.89 4.87 -11.39
N ARG A 297 -19.87 4.22 -10.77
CA ARG A 297 -20.28 2.84 -11.08
C ARG A 297 -20.54 2.58 -12.56
N ASP A 298 -21.28 3.46 -13.21
CA ASP A 298 -21.73 3.29 -14.59
C ASP A 298 -20.74 3.86 -15.60
N SER A 299 -19.74 4.62 -15.17
CA SER A 299 -18.70 5.23 -16.03
C SER A 299 -17.36 4.52 -15.99
N LEU A 300 -17.13 3.69 -14.96
CA LEU A 300 -15.87 2.99 -14.80
C LEU A 300 -15.73 1.91 -15.89
N CYS A 301 -14.61 1.94 -16.60
CA CYS A 301 -14.30 0.97 -17.66
C CYS A 301 -12.94 0.31 -17.40
N ALA A 302 -12.68 -0.80 -18.10
CA ALA A 302 -11.43 -1.54 -18.00
C ALA A 302 -10.92 -1.95 -19.38
N PHE A 303 -9.60 -1.91 -19.54
CA PHE A 303 -8.89 -2.64 -20.58
C PHE A 303 -8.46 -3.98 -19.98
N THR A 304 -8.75 -5.08 -20.67
CA THR A 304 -8.41 -6.42 -20.21
C THR A 304 -7.14 -6.90 -20.89
N ILE A 305 -6.11 -7.21 -20.14
CA ILE A 305 -4.87 -7.84 -20.61
C ILE A 305 -4.92 -9.31 -20.22
N HIS A 306 -4.80 -10.21 -21.22
CA HIS A 306 -4.73 -11.65 -21.00
C HIS A 306 -3.35 -12.19 -21.37
N LYS A 307 -2.90 -13.19 -20.60
CA LYS A 307 -1.82 -14.07 -20.99
C LYS A 307 -2.35 -14.98 -22.10
N GLU A 308 -1.71 -14.97 -23.28
CA GLU A 308 -2.03 -15.94 -24.34
C GLU A 308 -1.24 -17.23 -24.10
N ASP A 309 -1.93 -18.36 -24.15
CA ASP A 309 -1.28 -19.67 -24.20
C ASP A 309 -0.44 -19.78 -25.47
N ASP A 310 0.79 -20.24 -25.34
CA ASP A 310 1.74 -20.44 -26.44
C ASP A 310 1.23 -21.50 -27.45
N TYR A 311 0.35 -21.09 -28.36
CA TYR A 311 0.00 -21.88 -29.53
C TYR A 311 0.99 -21.54 -30.66
N GLY A 312 2.23 -22.12 -30.55
CA GLY A 312 3.18 -22.14 -31.68
C GLY A 312 4.51 -21.45 -31.42
N GLY A 313 5.34 -22.02 -30.58
CA GLY A 313 6.79 -22.07 -30.78
C GLY A 313 7.55 -20.78 -31.09
N ARG A 314 7.26 -19.65 -30.43
CA ARG A 314 8.13 -18.47 -30.45
C ARG A 314 8.90 -18.36 -29.14
N ALA A 315 10.22 -18.28 -29.26
CA ALA A 315 11.18 -18.21 -28.16
C ALA A 315 11.20 -16.82 -27.45
N ASP A 316 10.28 -15.95 -27.72
CA ASP A 316 10.28 -14.55 -27.26
C ASP A 316 9.02 -14.30 -26.41
N GLY A 317 9.06 -14.53 -25.10
CA GLY A 317 8.10 -14.11 -24.08
C GLY A 317 6.63 -14.19 -24.51
N GLY A 318 5.77 -14.84 -23.74
CA GLY A 318 4.36 -15.08 -24.07
C GLY A 318 3.65 -13.87 -24.66
N THR A 319 2.86 -14.09 -25.71
CA THR A 319 2.08 -13.05 -26.37
C THR A 319 0.98 -12.61 -25.42
N VAL A 320 0.84 -11.31 -25.17
CA VAL A 320 -0.28 -10.73 -24.41
C VAL A 320 -1.30 -10.20 -25.40
N SER A 321 -2.59 -10.45 -25.15
CA SER A 321 -3.69 -9.80 -25.86
C SER A 321 -4.31 -8.71 -24.99
N MET A 322 -4.81 -7.66 -25.63
CA MET A 322 -5.51 -6.55 -24.96
C MET A 322 -6.82 -6.29 -25.67
N ARG A 323 -7.89 -6.16 -24.89
CA ARG A 323 -9.22 -5.76 -25.37
C ARG A 323 -9.81 -4.63 -24.51
N GLY A 324 -10.89 -4.04 -24.96
CA GLY A 324 -11.62 -2.98 -24.27
C GLY A 324 -11.45 -1.60 -24.93
N PRO A 325 -11.90 -0.49 -24.28
CA PRO A 325 -12.47 -0.52 -22.92
C PRO A 325 -13.89 -1.11 -22.86
N ASP A 326 -14.13 -1.96 -21.88
CA ASP A 326 -15.43 -2.53 -21.55
C ASP A 326 -15.91 -2.00 -20.18
N PRO A 327 -17.22 -2.01 -19.84
CA PRO A 327 -17.67 -1.67 -18.51
C PRO A 327 -16.99 -2.52 -17.45
N PHE A 328 -16.44 -1.88 -16.38
CA PHE A 328 -15.58 -2.55 -15.40
C PHE A 328 -16.26 -3.74 -14.69
N LEU A 329 -17.49 -3.54 -14.16
CA LEU A 329 -18.16 -4.59 -13.39
C LEU A 329 -18.46 -5.86 -14.18
N PRO A 330 -18.98 -5.79 -15.44
CA PRO A 330 -19.11 -6.96 -16.29
C PRO A 330 -17.77 -7.61 -16.63
N ALA A 331 -16.73 -6.82 -16.95
CA ALA A 331 -15.42 -7.35 -17.27
C ALA A 331 -14.79 -8.06 -16.05
N ALA A 332 -14.96 -7.52 -14.85
CA ALA A 332 -14.51 -8.14 -13.61
C ALA A 332 -15.25 -9.47 -13.35
N ALA A 333 -16.58 -9.48 -13.48
CA ALA A 333 -17.36 -10.69 -13.30
C ALA A 333 -16.97 -11.80 -14.30
N GLU A 334 -16.76 -11.45 -15.57
CA GLU A 334 -16.28 -12.37 -16.60
C GLU A 334 -14.90 -12.94 -16.25
N ALA A 335 -13.95 -12.06 -15.88
CA ALA A 335 -12.59 -12.48 -15.51
C ALA A 335 -12.56 -13.39 -14.28
N MET A 336 -13.42 -13.13 -13.30
CA MET A 336 -13.60 -13.96 -12.11
C MET A 336 -14.38 -15.27 -12.36
N GLY A 337 -14.96 -15.45 -13.55
CA GLY A 337 -15.79 -16.62 -13.87
C GLY A 337 -17.13 -16.67 -13.11
N ILE A 338 -17.65 -15.53 -12.67
CA ILE A 338 -18.93 -15.41 -11.96
C ILE A 338 -19.99 -14.74 -12.85
N GLY A 339 -21.26 -15.01 -12.57
CA GLY A 339 -22.35 -14.48 -13.40
C GLY A 339 -22.53 -12.97 -13.27
N LYS A 340 -22.29 -12.40 -12.09
CA LYS A 340 -22.41 -10.96 -11.79
C LYS A 340 -21.71 -10.63 -10.48
N LEU A 341 -21.02 -9.49 -10.46
CA LEU A 341 -20.48 -8.91 -9.22
C LEU A 341 -21.58 -8.09 -8.52
N ARG A 342 -21.86 -8.41 -7.25
CA ARG A 342 -22.79 -7.64 -6.42
C ARG A 342 -22.17 -6.30 -6.06
N VAL A 343 -22.92 -5.22 -6.17
CA VAL A 343 -22.49 -3.88 -5.80
C VAL A 343 -23.27 -3.39 -4.60
N ILE A 344 -22.56 -2.99 -3.55
CA ILE A 344 -23.10 -2.34 -2.37
C ILE A 344 -22.70 -0.88 -2.43
N ASP A 345 -23.68 0.02 -2.47
CA ASP A 345 -23.45 1.46 -2.56
C ASP A 345 -23.07 2.05 -1.19
N THR A 346 -22.25 3.09 -1.18
CA THR A 346 -21.82 3.80 0.04
C THR A 346 -22.85 4.76 0.61
N GLY A 347 -23.96 5.05 -0.09
CA GLY A 347 -25.00 5.93 0.39
C GLY A 347 -26.26 5.88 -0.46
N LEU A 348 -27.33 6.45 0.07
CA LEU A 348 -28.65 6.49 -0.58
C LEU A 348 -28.82 7.69 -1.52
N ASP A 349 -28.21 8.82 -1.19
CA ASP A 349 -28.22 10.04 -1.98
C ASP A 349 -26.81 10.50 -2.30
N GLY A 350 -26.69 11.39 -3.32
CA GLY A 350 -25.39 11.81 -3.82
C GLY A 350 -24.53 12.57 -2.79
N VAL A 351 -25.15 13.32 -1.87
CA VAL A 351 -24.42 14.08 -0.84
C VAL A 351 -23.84 13.14 0.21
N THR A 352 -24.63 12.21 0.69
CA THR A 352 -24.17 11.18 1.65
C THR A 352 -23.08 10.30 1.02
N ALA A 353 -23.28 9.86 -0.22
CA ALA A 353 -22.29 9.04 -0.93
C ALA A 353 -20.96 9.78 -1.12
N GLU A 354 -20.97 11.06 -1.50
CA GLU A 354 -19.76 11.88 -1.65
C GLU A 354 -19.05 12.08 -0.31
N ARG A 355 -19.82 12.37 0.76
CA ARG A 355 -19.28 12.57 2.11
C ARG A 355 -18.61 11.30 2.64
N GLU A 356 -19.29 10.15 2.58
CA GLU A 356 -18.75 8.90 3.11
C GLU A 356 -17.62 8.34 2.23
N GLN A 357 -17.66 8.60 0.91
CA GLN A 357 -16.53 8.32 0.05
C GLN A 357 -15.31 9.16 0.44
N TRP A 358 -15.52 10.46 0.77
CA TRP A 358 -14.44 11.30 1.28
C TRP A 358 -13.89 10.78 2.61
N ASP A 359 -14.71 10.19 3.47
CA ASP A 359 -14.35 9.59 4.75
C ASP A 359 -13.93 8.10 4.60
N ASP A 360 -13.48 7.70 3.40
CA ASP A 360 -12.96 6.37 3.09
C ASP A 360 -13.97 5.21 3.28
N GLY A 361 -15.27 5.47 3.11
CA GLY A 361 -16.33 4.46 3.24
C GLY A 361 -16.22 3.30 2.25
N ASN A 362 -15.55 3.50 1.10
CA ASN A 362 -15.27 2.43 0.14
C ASN A 362 -13.96 1.67 0.41
N ASN A 363 -13.12 2.17 1.33
CA ASN A 363 -11.79 1.63 1.60
C ASN A 363 -11.81 0.66 2.78
N THR A 364 -12.56 -0.44 2.64
CA THR A 364 -12.69 -1.49 3.66
C THR A 364 -11.59 -2.53 3.55
N LEU A 365 -11.20 -3.14 4.68
CA LEU A 365 -10.33 -4.30 4.71
C LEU A 365 -11.14 -5.56 5.00
N ALA A 366 -11.20 -6.50 4.06
CA ALA A 366 -11.80 -7.79 4.33
C ALA A 366 -10.85 -8.68 5.18
N LEU A 367 -11.40 -9.23 6.27
CA LEU A 367 -10.72 -10.21 7.13
C LEU A 367 -11.03 -11.64 6.71
N ALA A 368 -12.23 -11.83 6.17
CA ALA A 368 -12.72 -13.09 5.59
C ALA A 368 -13.84 -12.75 4.59
N PRO A 369 -14.29 -13.68 3.74
CA PRO A 369 -15.45 -13.45 2.88
C PRO A 369 -16.65 -13.02 3.72
N GLY A 370 -17.23 -11.84 3.39
CA GLY A 370 -18.36 -11.29 4.12
C GLY A 370 -18.05 -10.67 5.49
N VAL A 371 -16.76 -10.48 5.86
CA VAL A 371 -16.34 -9.84 7.12
C VAL A 371 -15.33 -8.73 6.83
N VAL A 372 -15.65 -7.47 7.15
CA VAL A 372 -14.80 -6.32 6.84
C VAL A 372 -14.56 -5.41 8.04
N ALA A 373 -13.36 -4.82 8.13
CA ALA A 373 -13.10 -3.67 8.98
C ALA A 373 -13.43 -2.38 8.22
N ALA A 374 -14.16 -1.46 8.86
CA ALA A 374 -14.56 -0.17 8.31
C ALA A 374 -14.56 0.91 9.40
N TYR A 375 -14.34 2.17 9.01
CA TYR A 375 -14.46 3.27 9.96
C TYR A 375 -15.91 3.44 10.44
N GLU A 376 -16.11 3.52 11.76
CA GLU A 376 -17.42 3.65 12.41
C GLU A 376 -18.21 4.88 11.95
N ARG A 377 -17.52 5.97 11.54
CA ARG A 377 -18.10 7.23 11.09
C ARG A 377 -18.89 7.14 9.77
N ASN A 378 -18.68 6.10 8.97
CA ASN A 378 -19.39 5.84 7.72
C ASN A 378 -20.70 5.07 7.99
N GLU A 379 -21.61 5.71 8.72
CA GLU A 379 -22.80 5.06 9.28
C GLU A 379 -23.71 4.45 8.22
N MET A 380 -23.94 5.16 7.11
CA MET A 380 -24.84 4.71 6.05
C MET A 380 -24.22 3.57 5.23
N THR A 381 -22.94 3.70 4.89
CA THR A 381 -22.21 2.62 4.20
C THR A 381 -22.18 1.36 5.05
N ASN A 382 -21.86 1.48 6.34
CA ASN A 382 -21.82 0.35 7.26
C ASN A 382 -23.20 -0.32 7.37
N ALA A 383 -24.29 0.45 7.52
CA ALA A 383 -25.64 -0.10 7.54
C ALA A 383 -26.00 -0.85 6.25
N ARG A 384 -25.60 -0.34 5.09
CA ARG A 384 -25.83 -1.01 3.80
C ARG A 384 -25.02 -2.27 3.62
N LEU A 385 -23.80 -2.30 4.14
CA LEU A 385 -22.98 -3.52 4.18
C LEU A 385 -23.68 -4.58 5.05
N GLU A 386 -24.13 -4.20 6.25
CA GLU A 386 -24.86 -5.09 7.18
C GLU A 386 -26.18 -5.59 6.58
N ASP A 387 -26.97 -4.71 5.93
CA ASP A 387 -28.21 -5.08 5.21
C ASP A 387 -27.95 -6.06 4.04
N ALA A 388 -26.76 -6.00 3.44
CA ALA A 388 -26.32 -6.91 2.39
C ALA A 388 -25.73 -8.24 2.92
N GLY A 389 -25.71 -8.44 4.24
CA GLY A 389 -25.22 -9.63 4.90
C GLY A 389 -23.71 -9.64 5.18
N ILE A 390 -23.04 -8.48 5.09
CA ILE A 390 -21.62 -8.33 5.42
C ILE A 390 -21.48 -7.96 6.90
N GLU A 391 -20.68 -8.68 7.63
CA GLU A 391 -20.30 -8.34 9.01
C GLU A 391 -19.31 -7.15 9.00
N VAL A 392 -19.65 -6.07 9.71
CA VAL A 392 -18.83 -4.86 9.77
C VAL A 392 -18.18 -4.72 11.13
N LEU A 393 -16.87 -4.87 11.17
CA LEU A 393 -16.05 -4.61 12.34
C LEU A 393 -15.70 -3.12 12.37
N ARG A 394 -16.46 -2.38 13.19
CA ARG A 394 -16.36 -0.92 13.24
C ARG A 394 -15.14 -0.51 14.05
N ILE A 395 -14.28 0.30 13.46
CA ILE A 395 -13.09 0.87 14.12
C ILE A 395 -13.15 2.38 14.15
N PRO A 396 -12.59 3.04 15.19
CA PRO A 396 -12.47 4.48 15.20
C PRO A 396 -11.46 4.96 14.14
N GLY A 397 -11.70 6.12 13.55
CA GLY A 397 -10.86 6.63 12.46
C GLY A 397 -10.95 8.14 12.30
N SER A 398 -11.18 8.89 13.40
CA SER A 398 -11.26 10.36 13.32
C SER A 398 -9.91 10.99 12.98
N GLU A 399 -8.82 10.43 13.49
CA GLU A 399 -7.45 10.93 13.27
C GLU A 399 -6.70 10.13 12.20
N LEU A 400 -6.93 8.81 12.11
CA LEU A 400 -6.30 7.96 11.09
C LEU A 400 -6.70 8.37 9.67
N GLY A 401 -7.95 8.82 9.48
CA GLY A 401 -8.45 9.30 8.19
C GLY A 401 -7.88 10.66 7.74
N SER A 402 -7.12 11.38 8.58
CA SER A 402 -6.59 12.72 8.27
C SER A 402 -5.62 12.75 7.08
N GLY A 403 -4.98 11.64 6.75
CA GLY A 403 -4.11 11.47 5.58
C GLY A 403 -4.83 10.93 4.35
N ARG A 404 -6.15 10.67 4.43
CA ARG A 404 -6.96 10.04 3.38
C ARG A 404 -6.56 8.59 3.11
N GLY A 405 -7.03 7.71 3.96
CA GLY A 405 -6.89 6.26 3.80
C GLY A 405 -7.68 5.50 4.86
N GLY A 406 -8.47 4.54 4.42
CA GLY A 406 -9.26 3.66 5.27
C GLY A 406 -8.48 2.43 5.74
N PRO A 407 -9.17 1.46 6.36
CA PRO A 407 -8.54 0.25 6.89
C PRO A 407 -7.74 -0.56 5.86
N ARG A 408 -8.13 -0.53 4.57
CA ARG A 408 -7.35 -1.18 3.51
C ARG A 408 -6.02 -0.47 3.28
N CYS A 409 -6.01 0.84 3.16
CA CYS A 409 -4.79 1.64 2.99
C CYS A 409 -3.82 1.46 4.17
N LEU A 410 -4.35 1.35 5.41
CA LEU A 410 -3.56 1.15 6.63
C LEU A 410 -2.85 -0.22 6.68
N SER A 411 -3.17 -1.15 5.78
CA SER A 411 -2.78 -2.55 5.91
C SER A 411 -2.17 -3.13 4.63
N CYS A 412 -1.10 -3.92 4.77
CA CYS A 412 -0.55 -4.75 3.71
C CYS A 412 -0.67 -6.23 4.12
N PRO A 413 -1.64 -6.99 3.60
CA PRO A 413 -1.72 -8.42 3.79
C PRO A 413 -0.46 -9.12 3.29
N LEU A 414 0.12 -9.99 4.11
CA LEU A 414 1.29 -10.81 3.79
C LEU A 414 0.90 -12.27 3.58
N SER A 415 -0.20 -12.70 4.21
CA SER A 415 -0.72 -14.05 4.05
C SER A 415 -2.23 -14.07 4.24
N ARG A 416 -2.90 -14.76 3.34
CA ARG A 416 -4.32 -15.14 3.41
C ARG A 416 -4.44 -16.63 3.15
N ASP A 417 -5.55 -17.24 3.55
CA ASP A 417 -5.86 -18.61 3.14
C ASP A 417 -5.96 -18.69 1.61
N ASP A 418 -5.87 -19.88 1.07
CA ASP A 418 -6.11 -20.08 -0.36
C ASP A 418 -7.57 -19.71 -0.69
N GLY A 419 -7.76 -18.82 -1.67
CA GLY A 419 -9.05 -18.29 -2.07
C GLY A 419 -9.81 -19.20 -3.04
#